data_95808d13ba535b079c3dff4bb25e566f
#
_entry.id   95808d13ba535b079c3dff4bb25e566f
#
_cell.length_a   1.000
_cell.length_b   1.000
_cell.length_c   1.000
_cell.angle_alpha   90.00
_cell.angle_beta   90.00
_cell.angle_gamma   90.00
#
_symmetry.space_group_name_H-M   'P 1'
#
loop_
_entity.id
_entity.type
_entity.pdbx_description
1 polymer ?
#
loop_
_entity_poly.entity_id
_entity_poly.type
_entity_poly.pdbx_seq_one_letter_code
_entity_poly.pdbx_strand_id
1 'polypeptide(L)'
;MKYDLTKWEPHGYSCPVEAAVDVVGGKWKSVILYQLSKERRRFNELRRLIPGVTQRMLTLQLRELERDGIIHREVYKQVPPKVEYYLTPFGETLIPIIELMFKWGYDHTDKIAEARIQAEKD
;
A
#
# COMPACT_ATOMS: atom_id res chain seq x y z
N MET A 1 10.49 -9.39 -25.01
CA MET A 1 9.70 -9.00 -23.82
C MET A 1 8.25 -8.80 -24.22
N LYS A 2 7.33 -9.21 -23.39
CA LYS A 2 5.90 -9.09 -23.64
C LYS A 2 5.41 -7.65 -23.76
N TYR A 3 6.06 -6.73 -23.05
CA TYR A 3 5.64 -5.32 -22.99
C TYR A 3 6.55 -4.45 -23.83
N ASP A 4 5.95 -3.76 -24.81
CA ASP A 4 6.66 -2.86 -25.71
C ASP A 4 6.54 -1.42 -25.20
N LEU A 5 7.62 -0.88 -24.68
CA LEU A 5 7.64 0.47 -24.12
C LEU A 5 7.39 1.57 -25.14
N THR A 6 7.60 1.29 -26.45
CA THR A 6 7.30 2.29 -27.49
C THR A 6 5.82 2.58 -27.63
N LYS A 7 4.98 1.65 -27.16
CA LYS A 7 3.51 1.78 -27.18
C LYS A 7 2.92 2.20 -25.83
N TRP A 8 3.78 2.36 -24.83
CA TRP A 8 3.35 2.72 -23.48
C TRP A 8 3.16 4.25 -23.40
N GLU A 9 1.99 4.66 -22.86
CA GLU A 9 1.69 6.07 -22.62
C GLU A 9 2.18 6.49 -21.24
N PRO A 10 3.21 7.33 -21.13
CA PRO A 10 3.87 7.59 -19.85
C PRO A 10 3.09 8.44 -18.84
N HIS A 11 2.20 9.31 -19.28
CA HIS A 11 1.41 10.19 -18.38
C HIS A 11 2.26 10.87 -17.29
N GLY A 12 3.49 11.27 -17.65
CA GLY A 12 4.40 11.95 -16.73
C GLY A 12 5.40 11.04 -16.01
N TYR A 13 5.27 9.72 -16.13
CA TYR A 13 6.22 8.79 -15.53
C TYR A 13 7.37 8.45 -16.47
N SER A 14 8.54 8.17 -15.89
CA SER A 14 9.73 7.80 -16.66
C SER A 14 9.71 6.32 -17.10
N CYS A 15 9.04 5.46 -16.33
CA CYS A 15 8.87 4.06 -16.68
C CYS A 15 7.69 3.47 -15.90
N PRO A 16 7.18 2.29 -16.30
CA PRO A 16 6.07 1.63 -15.59
C PRO A 16 6.33 1.36 -14.11
N VAL A 17 7.58 1.08 -13.72
CA VAL A 17 7.93 0.85 -12.31
C VAL A 17 7.66 2.10 -11.49
N GLU A 18 7.98 3.28 -12.04
CA GLU A 18 7.73 4.56 -11.35
C GLU A 18 6.24 4.76 -11.09
N ALA A 19 5.39 4.42 -12.07
CA ALA A 19 3.94 4.53 -11.92
C ALA A 19 3.44 3.63 -10.77
N ALA A 20 3.92 2.40 -10.71
CA ALA A 20 3.55 1.47 -9.64
C ALA A 20 4.01 1.98 -8.27
N VAL A 21 5.25 2.48 -8.17
CA VAL A 21 5.80 3.02 -6.93
C VAL A 21 5.03 4.24 -6.47
N ASP A 22 4.56 5.07 -7.41
CA ASP A 22 3.76 6.26 -7.07
C ASP A 22 2.46 5.87 -6.35
N VAL A 23 1.88 4.73 -6.70
CA VAL A 23 0.63 4.26 -6.09
C VAL A 23 0.87 3.56 -4.75
N VAL A 24 1.89 2.69 -4.67
CA VAL A 24 2.12 1.85 -3.49
C VAL A 24 3.30 2.30 -2.62
N GLY A 25 4.03 3.31 -3.06
CA GLY A 25 5.26 3.73 -2.42
C GLY A 25 5.08 4.44 -1.11
N GLY A 26 6.21 4.79 -0.51
CA GLY A 26 6.23 5.38 0.82
C GLY A 26 6.13 4.31 1.89
N LYS A 27 6.13 4.77 3.13
CA LYS A 27 6.20 3.87 4.29
C LYS A 27 4.89 3.14 4.56
N TRP A 28 3.74 3.74 4.27
CA TRP A 28 2.47 3.28 4.82
C TRP A 28 1.52 2.62 3.83
N LYS A 29 1.51 3.04 2.56
CA LYS A 29 0.52 2.56 1.59
C LYS A 29 0.55 1.06 1.37
N SER A 30 1.74 0.49 1.18
CA SER A 30 1.86 -0.95 0.96
C SER A 30 1.39 -1.76 2.16
N VAL A 31 1.65 -1.27 3.39
CA VAL A 31 1.21 -1.94 4.61
C VAL A 31 -0.31 -1.85 4.75
N ILE A 32 -0.90 -0.70 4.43
CA ILE A 32 -2.36 -0.55 4.41
C ILE A 32 -2.98 -1.53 3.41
N LEU A 33 -2.44 -1.60 2.20
CA LEU A 33 -2.94 -2.50 1.17
C LEU A 33 -2.81 -3.96 1.57
N TYR A 34 -1.73 -4.33 2.26
CA TYR A 34 -1.58 -5.66 2.80
C TYR A 34 -2.73 -6.01 3.75
N GLN A 35 -3.06 -5.11 4.66
CA GLN A 35 -4.16 -5.34 5.61
C GLN A 35 -5.50 -5.43 4.89
N LEU A 36 -5.73 -4.58 3.90
CA LEU A 36 -6.99 -4.59 3.13
C LEU A 36 -7.07 -5.79 2.17
N SER A 37 -5.95 -6.41 1.81
CA SER A 37 -5.96 -7.63 1.01
C SER A 37 -6.53 -8.82 1.79
N LYS A 38 -6.55 -8.74 3.10
CA LYS A 38 -7.06 -9.81 3.97
C LYS A 38 -8.57 -9.70 4.18
N GLU A 39 -9.04 -8.49 4.50
CA GLU A 39 -10.47 -8.23 4.67
C GLU A 39 -10.73 -6.72 4.76
N ARG A 40 -12.00 -6.35 4.74
CA ARG A 40 -12.41 -4.97 4.99
C ARG A 40 -11.96 -4.54 6.38
N ARG A 41 -11.59 -3.27 6.52
CA ARG A 41 -11.11 -2.73 7.79
C ARG A 41 -11.76 -1.39 8.10
N ARG A 42 -12.00 -1.15 9.38
CA ARG A 42 -12.34 0.18 9.88
C ARG A 42 -11.06 0.95 10.17
N PHE A 43 -11.19 2.26 10.25
CA PHE A 43 -10.06 3.15 10.51
C PHE A 43 -9.27 2.73 11.76
N ASN A 44 -9.97 2.52 12.88
CA ASN A 44 -9.31 2.16 14.14
C ASN A 44 -8.66 0.78 14.10
N GLU A 45 -9.21 -0.15 13.30
CA GLU A 45 -8.57 -1.44 13.10
C GLU A 45 -7.24 -1.29 12.38
N LEU A 46 -7.20 -0.45 11.35
CA LEU A 46 -5.95 -0.18 10.63
C LEU A 46 -4.91 0.45 11.56
N ARG A 47 -5.32 1.38 12.43
CA ARG A 47 -4.40 1.99 13.39
C ARG A 47 -3.79 0.95 14.33
N ARG A 48 -4.59 -0.01 14.79
CA ARG A 48 -4.10 -1.07 15.69
C ARG A 48 -3.17 -2.03 14.96
N LEU A 49 -3.47 -2.31 13.68
CA LEU A 49 -2.71 -3.29 12.89
C LEU A 49 -1.42 -2.72 12.32
N ILE A 50 -1.26 -1.40 12.30
CA ILE A 50 -0.11 -0.71 11.70
C ILE A 50 0.59 0.11 12.78
N PRO A 51 1.52 -0.50 13.53
CA PRO A 51 2.21 0.21 14.62
C PRO A 51 2.95 1.44 14.13
N GLY A 52 2.84 2.52 14.88
CA GLY A 52 3.54 3.76 14.58
C GLY A 52 2.82 4.71 13.63
N VAL A 53 1.75 4.29 12.96
CA VAL A 53 0.99 5.19 12.10
C VAL A 53 0.15 6.12 12.96
N THR A 54 0.22 7.43 12.68
CA THR A 54 -0.63 8.41 13.37
C THR A 54 -1.97 8.52 12.66
N GLN A 55 -2.97 9.05 13.36
CA GLN A 55 -4.28 9.31 12.77
C GLN A 55 -4.16 10.20 11.53
N ARG A 56 -3.33 11.24 11.61
CA ARG A 56 -3.13 12.17 10.51
C ARG A 56 -2.51 11.48 9.28
N MET A 57 -1.48 10.67 9.51
CA MET A 57 -0.81 9.96 8.41
C MET A 57 -1.73 8.93 7.77
N LEU A 58 -2.45 8.16 8.59
CA LEU A 58 -3.38 7.18 8.07
C LEU A 58 -4.49 7.83 7.26
N THR A 59 -5.05 8.93 7.74
CA THR A 59 -6.06 9.70 7.01
C THR A 59 -5.54 10.14 5.65
N LEU A 60 -4.33 10.71 5.61
CA LEU A 60 -3.72 11.18 4.37
C LEU A 60 -3.51 10.03 3.38
N GLN A 61 -2.94 8.93 3.85
CA GLN A 61 -2.67 7.78 2.99
C GLN A 61 -3.95 7.17 2.43
N LEU A 62 -4.98 7.03 3.26
CA LEU A 62 -6.27 6.50 2.81
C LEU A 62 -6.92 7.41 1.76
N ARG A 63 -6.85 8.73 1.94
CA ARG A 63 -7.38 9.68 0.96
C ARG A 63 -6.67 9.57 -0.39
N GLU A 64 -5.35 9.40 -0.37
CA GLU A 64 -4.58 9.25 -1.60
C GLU A 64 -4.91 7.94 -2.31
N LEU A 65 -5.05 6.84 -1.57
CA LEU A 65 -5.44 5.56 -2.15
C LEU A 65 -6.85 5.59 -2.73
N GLU A 66 -7.76 6.29 -2.05
CA GLU A 66 -9.12 6.48 -2.55
C GLU A 66 -9.13 7.34 -3.82
N ARG A 67 -8.38 8.44 -3.82
CA ARG A 67 -8.20 9.32 -4.98
C ARG A 67 -7.72 8.54 -6.20
N ASP A 68 -6.79 7.61 -5.99
CA ASP A 68 -6.21 6.82 -7.08
C ASP A 68 -7.10 5.65 -7.51
N GLY A 69 -8.28 5.50 -6.88
CA GLY A 69 -9.22 4.44 -7.23
C GLY A 69 -8.83 3.06 -6.74
N ILE A 70 -7.89 2.99 -5.81
CA ILE A 70 -7.37 1.72 -5.29
C ILE A 70 -8.25 1.16 -4.18
N ILE A 71 -8.78 2.04 -3.34
CA ILE A 71 -9.67 1.64 -2.25
C ILE A 71 -10.99 2.39 -2.33
N HIS A 72 -12.01 1.80 -1.73
CA HIS A 72 -13.32 2.41 -1.55
C HIS A 72 -13.56 2.66 -0.07
N ARG A 73 -14.19 3.79 0.23
CA ARG A 73 -14.59 4.16 1.58
C ARG A 73 -16.12 4.08 1.64
N GLU A 74 -16.62 3.09 2.36
CA GLU A 74 -18.06 2.87 2.50
C GLU A 74 -18.56 3.46 3.81
N VAL A 75 -19.53 4.37 3.70
CA VAL A 75 -20.17 5.00 4.86
C VAL A 75 -21.54 4.38 5.05
N TYR A 76 -21.74 3.74 6.19
CA TYR A 76 -23.03 3.14 6.54
C TYR A 76 -23.82 4.14 7.38
N LYS A 77 -25.04 4.45 6.95
CA LYS A 77 -25.94 5.35 7.68
C LYS A 77 -26.59 4.60 8.84
N GLN A 78 -25.97 4.70 9.99
CA GLN A 78 -26.47 4.08 11.23
C GLN A 78 -25.98 4.91 12.43
N VAL A 79 -26.44 4.56 13.63
CA VAL A 79 -26.03 5.24 14.87
C VAL A 79 -25.40 4.20 15.79
N PRO A 80 -24.10 4.33 16.13
CA PRO A 80 -23.14 5.31 15.60
C PRO A 80 -22.78 5.02 14.13
N PRO A 81 -22.28 6.03 13.38
CA PRO A 81 -21.91 5.82 11.99
C PRO A 81 -20.77 4.80 11.85
N LYS A 82 -20.85 4.00 10.80
CA LYS A 82 -19.84 2.99 10.49
C LYS A 82 -19.18 3.32 9.16
N VAL A 83 -17.86 3.29 9.13
CA VAL A 83 -17.07 3.50 7.92
C VAL A 83 -16.13 2.32 7.74
N GLU A 84 -16.15 1.72 6.57
CA GLU A 84 -15.25 0.63 6.22
C GLU A 84 -14.46 0.97 4.97
N TYR A 85 -13.23 0.47 4.91
CA TYR A 85 -12.35 0.59 3.75
C TYR A 85 -12.14 -0.79 3.15
N TYR A 86 -12.13 -0.87 1.82
CA TYR A 86 -11.84 -2.11 1.12
C TYR A 86 -11.26 -1.83 -0.26
N LEU A 87 -10.58 -2.83 -0.83
CA LEU A 87 -10.00 -2.71 -2.16
C LEU A 87 -11.10 -2.69 -3.23
N THR A 88 -10.95 -1.78 -4.20
CA THR A 88 -11.76 -1.82 -5.41
C THR A 88 -11.29 -2.98 -6.30
N PRO A 89 -12.06 -3.37 -7.35
CA PRO A 89 -11.55 -4.32 -8.33
C PRO A 89 -10.20 -3.90 -8.92
N PHE A 90 -10.00 -2.62 -9.16
CA PHE A 90 -8.71 -2.10 -9.59
C PHE A 90 -7.63 -2.29 -8.53
N GLY A 91 -7.95 -1.99 -7.27
CA GLY A 91 -7.01 -2.20 -6.16
C GLY A 91 -6.63 -3.66 -5.96
N GLU A 92 -7.54 -4.59 -6.23
CA GLU A 92 -7.27 -6.02 -6.12
C GLU A 92 -6.16 -6.47 -7.07
N THR A 93 -5.95 -5.76 -8.17
CA THR A 93 -4.86 -6.06 -9.10
C THR A 93 -3.48 -5.91 -8.46
N LEU A 94 -3.39 -5.19 -7.35
CA LEU A 94 -2.13 -5.01 -6.61
C LEU A 94 -1.85 -6.15 -5.64
N ILE A 95 -2.82 -7.01 -5.34
CA ILE A 95 -2.63 -8.09 -4.35
C ILE A 95 -1.41 -8.98 -4.67
N PRO A 96 -1.21 -9.46 -5.91
CA PRO A 96 -0.02 -10.28 -6.19
C PRO A 96 1.29 -9.55 -5.93
N ILE A 97 1.34 -8.24 -6.20
CA ILE A 97 2.53 -7.43 -5.94
C ILE A 97 2.77 -7.31 -4.43
N ILE A 98 1.73 -7.04 -3.67
CA ILE A 98 1.81 -6.91 -2.21
C ILE A 98 2.24 -8.24 -1.58
N GLU A 99 1.70 -9.36 -2.07
CA GLU A 99 2.08 -10.68 -1.57
C GLU A 99 3.56 -10.98 -1.82
N LEU A 100 4.08 -10.61 -3.00
CA LEU A 100 5.49 -10.78 -3.31
C LEU A 100 6.37 -9.87 -2.44
N MET A 101 5.93 -8.66 -2.17
CA MET A 101 6.62 -7.75 -1.26
C MET A 101 6.66 -8.33 0.16
N PHE A 102 5.54 -8.87 0.62
CA PHE A 102 5.47 -9.53 1.92
C PHE A 102 6.48 -10.68 1.99
N LYS A 103 6.46 -11.55 1.00
CA LYS A 103 7.37 -12.72 0.96
C LYS A 103 8.84 -12.28 0.96
N TRP A 104 9.18 -11.33 0.11
CA TRP A 104 10.56 -10.86 0.03
C TRP A 104 11.03 -10.26 1.36
N GLY A 105 10.19 -9.43 1.95
CA GLY A 105 10.51 -8.82 3.25
C GLY A 105 10.64 -9.86 4.36
N TYR A 106 9.70 -10.82 4.39
CA TYR A 106 9.74 -11.90 5.37
C TYR A 106 11.04 -12.70 5.28
N ASP A 107 11.45 -13.01 4.04
CA ASP A 107 12.63 -13.85 3.82
C ASP A 107 13.95 -13.10 4.05
N HIS A 108 13.96 -11.76 3.99
CA HIS A 108 15.20 -10.99 3.93
C HIS A 108 15.35 -9.91 5.01
N THR A 109 14.43 -9.81 5.95
CA THR A 109 14.50 -8.78 7.00
C THR A 109 15.82 -8.85 7.77
N ASP A 110 16.27 -10.04 8.15
CA ASP A 110 17.51 -10.20 8.89
C ASP A 110 18.72 -9.72 8.08
N LYS A 111 18.74 -10.03 6.80
CA LYS A 111 19.83 -9.62 5.92
C LYS A 111 19.88 -8.11 5.74
N ILE A 112 18.73 -7.46 5.64
CA ILE A 112 18.64 -5.99 5.59
C ILE A 112 19.21 -5.39 6.88
N ALA A 113 18.78 -5.90 8.02
CA ALA A 113 19.23 -5.42 9.33
C ALA A 113 20.75 -5.57 9.48
N GLU A 114 21.30 -6.72 9.09
CA GLU A 114 22.74 -6.98 9.14
C GLU A 114 23.53 -6.01 8.26
N ALA A 115 23.03 -5.77 7.03
CA ALA A 115 23.70 -4.86 6.11
C ALA A 115 23.75 -3.43 6.67
N ARG A 116 22.68 -2.99 7.31
CA ARG A 116 22.60 -1.64 7.88
C ARG A 116 23.47 -1.50 9.12
N ILE A 117 23.54 -2.53 9.94
CA ILE A 117 24.45 -2.55 11.10
C ILE A 117 25.89 -2.46 10.62
N GLN A 118 26.26 -3.20 9.60
CA GLN A 118 27.61 -3.17 9.03
C GLN A 118 27.97 -1.81 8.48
N ALA A 119 27.02 -1.15 7.78
CA ALA A 119 27.23 0.18 7.25
C ALA A 119 27.48 1.23 8.33
N GLU A 120 26.83 1.09 9.50
CA GLU A 120 27.05 2.00 10.61
C GLU A 120 28.44 1.86 11.24
N LYS A 121 29.08 0.68 11.10
CA LYS A 121 30.43 0.43 11.62
C LYS A 121 31.52 0.98 10.72
N ASP A 122 31.21 1.16 9.43
CA ASP A 122 32.17 1.70 8.47
C ASP A 122 32.07 3.22 8.44
#